data_c61c2d89f33c706d25c13bb60fe8c40e
#
_entry.id   c61c2d89f33c706d25c13bb60fe8c40e
#
_cell.length_a   1.000
_cell.length_b   1.000
_cell.length_c   1.000
_cell.angle_alpha   90.00
_cell.angle_beta   90.00
_cell.angle_gamma   90.00
#
_symmetry.space_group_name_H-M   'P 1'
#
loop_
_entity.id
_entity.type
_entity.pdbx_description
1 polymer ?
#
loop_
_entity_poly.entity_id
_entity_poly.type
_entity_poly.pdbx_seq_one_letter_code
_entity_poly.pdbx_strand_id
1 'polypeptide(L)'
;MMLKQTKIVASISDQRCEVEFIRDLFKAGMNVVRMNTAHASREGFEKLITNVREVSNRIAILMDTKGPEVRTTAIAGGEPIPYQIGDKVKIVGNPAQETTRECIAVSYPGFVHDLQVDGDILIDDGDLELRVIEKTDEYLLCEVQNEATLGNRKSVNVPGVRINLPSLTEKDRNNILYAIEKDIDFIAHSFVRNKQDVLDIRQILDAYGSDIKIIAKIETQEGVDNIDEILEVADGVMVARGDLGIEVPQERIPGIQRLLIKKCILAKKPVIVATQMLHTMINNPRPTRAEVTDIANAIYYRTDALMLSGETAYGKYPVEAVKTMAKIAAQAEKDKLAENDIRIPLDENSNDVTAFLAKQAVKATSKLNIRAIITDSFSGRTARNIAAFRGKYPVLAICYKEKTMRHLALSYGVEAIYMPEKANGQAYYFAALRKLLDDGVLSESDMVAYLSSGKQGTQTSFLEINVVGDVLKYAMDYVLPNRNRYL
;
A
#
# COMPACT_ATOMS: atom_id res chain seq x y z
N MET A 1 18.47 6.39 -18.24
CA MET A 1 17.40 5.38 -18.13
C MET A 1 16.25 6.03 -17.38
N MET A 2 15.05 6.18 -17.94
CA MET A 2 13.91 6.71 -17.18
C MET A 2 13.62 5.71 -16.05
N LEU A 3 13.79 6.13 -14.81
CA LEU A 3 13.38 5.36 -13.63
C LEU A 3 11.87 5.20 -13.67
N LYS A 4 11.35 4.01 -13.35
CA LYS A 4 9.91 3.79 -13.21
C LYS A 4 9.32 4.74 -12.16
N GLN A 5 8.11 5.20 -12.37
CA GLN A 5 7.39 6.07 -11.42
C GLN A 5 6.50 5.28 -10.46
N THR A 6 5.92 4.17 -10.92
CA THR A 6 5.14 3.24 -10.10
C THR A 6 6.03 2.62 -9.02
N LYS A 7 5.59 2.61 -7.77
CA LYS A 7 6.34 2.06 -6.65
C LYS A 7 6.17 0.55 -6.55
N ILE A 8 7.15 -0.12 -5.95
CA ILE A 8 7.12 -1.57 -5.72
C ILE A 8 7.22 -1.85 -4.23
N VAL A 9 6.23 -2.57 -3.72
CA VAL A 9 6.20 -3.15 -2.38
C VAL A 9 6.59 -4.62 -2.49
N ALA A 10 7.59 -5.06 -1.74
CA ALA A 10 8.00 -6.46 -1.72
C ALA A 10 7.82 -7.06 -0.31
N SER A 11 7.11 -8.19 -0.23
CA SER A 11 7.03 -8.94 1.03
C SER A 11 8.33 -9.69 1.27
N ILE A 12 8.88 -9.54 2.47
CA ILE A 12 10.10 -10.23 2.90
C ILE A 12 9.79 -11.02 4.16
N SER A 13 10.20 -12.29 4.18
CA SER A 13 10.10 -13.14 5.37
C SER A 13 11.32 -12.96 6.27
N ASP A 14 11.16 -13.22 7.57
CA ASP A 14 12.25 -13.22 8.55
C ASP A 14 13.31 -14.31 8.29
N GLN A 15 12.93 -15.34 7.54
CA GLN A 15 13.84 -16.45 7.18
C GLN A 15 14.75 -16.12 6.01
N ARG A 16 14.40 -15.09 5.21
CA ARG A 16 15.19 -14.66 4.05
C ARG A 16 15.24 -13.14 4.02
N CYS A 17 16.00 -12.56 4.93
CA CYS A 17 16.11 -11.12 5.12
C CYS A 17 17.56 -10.62 5.26
N GLU A 18 18.51 -11.28 4.65
CA GLU A 18 19.93 -10.90 4.65
C GLU A 18 20.11 -9.55 3.97
N VAL A 19 21.10 -8.76 4.45
CA VAL A 19 21.40 -7.41 3.95
C VAL A 19 21.63 -7.40 2.44
N GLU A 20 22.41 -8.38 1.92
CA GLU A 20 22.66 -8.47 0.47
C GLU A 20 21.39 -8.74 -0.33
N PHE A 21 20.52 -9.62 0.16
CA PHE A 21 19.25 -9.90 -0.49
C PHE A 21 18.36 -8.66 -0.57
N ILE A 22 18.22 -7.92 0.54
CA ILE A 22 17.45 -6.66 0.58
C ILE A 22 18.08 -5.62 -0.36
N ARG A 23 19.41 -5.54 -0.40
CA ARG A 23 20.16 -4.65 -1.29
C ARG A 23 19.89 -4.96 -2.76
N ASP A 24 19.84 -6.23 -3.13
CA ASP A 24 19.55 -6.67 -4.49
C ASP A 24 18.10 -6.35 -4.90
N LEU A 25 17.12 -6.55 -4.00
CA LEU A 25 15.74 -6.12 -4.23
C LEU A 25 15.64 -4.60 -4.39
N PHE A 26 16.34 -3.83 -3.57
CA PHE A 26 16.37 -2.37 -3.64
C PHE A 26 16.96 -1.89 -4.97
N LYS A 27 18.11 -2.46 -5.38
CA LYS A 27 18.72 -2.18 -6.71
C LYS A 27 17.82 -2.59 -7.87
N ALA A 28 17.02 -3.65 -7.70
CA ALA A 28 16.04 -4.10 -8.69
C ALA A 28 14.83 -3.16 -8.83
N GLY A 29 14.61 -2.27 -7.86
CA GLY A 29 13.56 -1.23 -7.91
C GLY A 29 12.50 -1.31 -6.80
N MET A 30 12.70 -2.10 -5.74
CA MET A 30 11.86 -2.10 -4.55
C MET A 30 11.91 -0.74 -3.84
N ASN A 31 10.78 -0.26 -3.35
CA ASN A 31 10.65 1.00 -2.61
C ASN A 31 10.21 0.77 -1.15
N VAL A 32 9.42 -0.27 -0.90
CA VAL A 32 8.82 -0.56 0.40
C VAL A 32 8.96 -2.04 0.71
N VAL A 33 9.38 -2.36 1.92
CA VAL A 33 9.38 -3.72 2.48
C VAL A 33 8.07 -3.92 3.23
N ARG A 34 7.34 -4.99 2.89
CA ARG A 34 6.18 -5.45 3.65
C ARG A 34 6.57 -6.59 4.59
N MET A 35 6.21 -6.44 5.87
CA MET A 35 6.33 -7.47 6.91
C MET A 35 4.94 -8.02 7.22
N ASN A 36 4.76 -9.35 7.08
CA ASN A 36 3.49 -10.01 7.41
C ASN A 36 3.52 -10.53 8.86
N THR A 37 2.69 -9.96 9.74
CA THR A 37 2.66 -10.33 11.17
C THR A 37 2.01 -11.69 11.45
N ALA A 38 1.42 -12.34 10.46
CA ALA A 38 0.77 -13.63 10.65
C ALA A 38 1.80 -14.73 10.99
N HIS A 39 3.00 -14.69 10.42
CA HIS A 39 3.93 -15.81 10.39
C HIS A 39 5.29 -15.57 11.06
N ALA A 40 5.72 -14.33 11.27
CA ALA A 40 7.04 -14.04 11.78
C ALA A 40 7.08 -13.86 13.31
N SER A 41 8.24 -14.17 13.91
CA SER A 41 8.54 -13.90 15.32
C SER A 41 8.95 -12.45 15.54
N ARG A 42 8.95 -12.00 16.79
CA ARG A 42 9.40 -10.66 17.18
C ARG A 42 10.89 -10.46 16.87
N GLU A 43 11.70 -11.48 17.12
CA GLU A 43 13.14 -11.49 16.81
C GLU A 43 13.39 -11.42 15.30
N GLY A 44 12.57 -12.14 14.51
CA GLY A 44 12.62 -12.11 13.05
C GLY A 44 12.31 -10.72 12.49
N PHE A 45 11.31 -10.02 13.06
CA PHE A 45 11.02 -8.62 12.69
C PHE A 45 12.15 -7.67 13.05
N GLU A 46 12.76 -7.81 14.24
CA GLU A 46 13.89 -6.98 14.66
C GLU A 46 15.06 -7.11 13.67
N LYS A 47 15.41 -8.35 13.31
CA LYS A 47 16.46 -8.63 12.32
C LYS A 47 16.14 -7.99 10.97
N LEU A 48 14.90 -8.16 10.47
CA LEU A 48 14.50 -7.59 9.19
C LEU A 48 14.57 -6.05 9.20
N ILE A 49 14.03 -5.40 10.23
CA ILE A 49 14.04 -3.94 10.36
C ILE A 49 15.49 -3.42 10.38
N THR A 50 16.37 -4.05 11.18
CA THR A 50 17.78 -3.67 11.27
C THR A 50 18.47 -3.78 9.91
N ASN A 51 18.29 -4.89 9.22
CA ASN A 51 18.90 -5.13 7.91
C ASN A 51 18.37 -4.18 6.82
N VAL A 52 17.08 -3.83 6.85
CA VAL A 52 16.50 -2.82 5.94
C VAL A 52 17.15 -1.46 6.16
N ARG A 53 17.31 -1.03 7.41
CA ARG A 53 17.93 0.26 7.75
C ARG A 53 19.42 0.28 7.42
N GLU A 54 20.15 -0.85 7.52
CA GLU A 54 21.53 -0.97 7.07
C GLU A 54 21.66 -0.79 5.55
N VAL A 55 20.71 -1.30 4.77
CA VAL A 55 20.74 -1.14 3.31
C VAL A 55 20.46 0.31 2.92
N SER A 56 19.41 0.92 3.44
CA SER A 56 19.05 2.31 3.10
C SER A 56 17.95 2.89 3.99
N ASN A 57 18.14 4.13 4.45
CA ASN A 57 17.09 4.93 5.11
C ASN A 57 15.94 5.36 4.17
N ARG A 58 16.08 5.13 2.85
CA ARG A 58 15.04 5.45 1.85
C ARG A 58 13.99 4.36 1.74
N ILE A 59 14.28 3.15 2.18
CA ILE A 59 13.32 2.04 2.12
C ILE A 59 12.30 2.23 3.23
N ALA A 60 11.03 2.35 2.88
CA ALA A 60 9.97 2.36 3.86
C ALA A 60 9.60 0.93 4.30
N ILE A 61 9.08 0.82 5.52
CA ILE A 61 8.62 -0.45 6.08
C ILE A 61 7.11 -0.35 6.33
N LEU A 62 6.38 -1.33 5.82
CA LEU A 62 4.95 -1.52 5.98
C LEU A 62 4.71 -2.79 6.77
N MET A 63 4.11 -2.66 7.95
CA MET A 63 3.68 -3.79 8.78
C MET A 63 2.22 -4.12 8.47
N ASP A 64 1.95 -5.36 8.09
CA ASP A 64 0.61 -5.84 7.76
C ASP A 64 0.01 -6.52 8.98
N THR A 65 -1.16 -6.04 9.48
CA THR A 65 -1.88 -6.70 10.58
C THR A 65 -2.49 -8.01 10.08
N LYS A 66 -2.69 -8.97 11.00
CA LYS A 66 -3.39 -10.19 10.65
C LYS A 66 -4.89 -9.92 10.42
N GLY A 67 -5.46 -9.07 11.24
CA GLY A 67 -6.91 -8.83 11.28
C GLY A 67 -7.71 -9.98 11.92
N PRO A 68 -8.99 -9.75 12.17
CA PRO A 68 -9.88 -10.75 12.70
C PRO A 68 -10.32 -11.71 11.58
N GLU A 69 -10.01 -12.98 11.75
CA GLU A 69 -10.42 -14.06 10.85
C GLU A 69 -11.30 -15.07 11.59
N VAL A 70 -12.33 -15.57 10.94
CA VAL A 70 -13.00 -16.80 11.36
C VAL A 70 -12.22 -17.99 10.82
N ARG A 71 -11.92 -18.96 11.67
CA ARG A 71 -11.23 -20.20 11.28
C ARG A 71 -11.96 -21.42 11.82
N THR A 72 -11.84 -22.55 11.14
CA THR A 72 -12.21 -23.85 11.70
C THR A 72 -11.28 -24.14 12.90
N THR A 73 -11.76 -24.93 13.84
CA THR A 73 -10.95 -25.41 14.97
C THR A 73 -10.02 -26.55 14.53
N ALA A 74 -9.23 -27.07 15.48
CA ALA A 74 -8.43 -28.26 15.23
C ALA A 74 -9.32 -29.47 14.94
N ILE A 75 -8.87 -30.32 14.01
CA ILE A 75 -9.58 -31.57 13.68
C ILE A 75 -9.29 -32.61 14.77
N ALA A 76 -10.32 -33.26 15.28
CA ALA A 76 -10.19 -34.40 16.19
C ALA A 76 -9.36 -35.52 15.55
N GLY A 77 -8.30 -35.93 16.23
CA GLY A 77 -7.37 -36.93 15.70
C GLY A 77 -6.34 -36.39 14.68
N GLY A 78 -6.45 -35.12 14.24
CA GLY A 78 -5.45 -34.41 13.43
C GLY A 78 -5.42 -34.76 11.95
N GLU A 79 -6.16 -35.77 11.48
CA GLU A 79 -6.20 -36.21 10.07
C GLU A 79 -7.17 -35.38 9.25
N PRO A 80 -6.81 -34.96 8.01
CA PRO A 80 -7.70 -34.23 7.13
C PRO A 80 -8.99 -34.99 6.82
N ILE A 81 -10.10 -34.28 6.73
CA ILE A 81 -11.44 -34.85 6.54
C ILE A 81 -11.87 -34.69 5.07
N PRO A 82 -12.05 -35.79 4.30
CA PRO A 82 -12.59 -35.71 2.95
C PRO A 82 -14.11 -35.51 2.97
N TYR A 83 -14.62 -34.62 2.12
CA TYR A 83 -16.03 -34.37 1.87
C TYR A 83 -16.37 -34.60 0.41
N GLN A 84 -17.60 -35.11 0.17
CA GLN A 84 -18.18 -35.34 -1.15
C GLN A 84 -19.39 -34.42 -1.36
N ILE A 85 -19.71 -34.13 -2.62
CA ILE A 85 -20.90 -33.35 -2.99
C ILE A 85 -22.15 -34.01 -2.38
N GLY A 86 -22.98 -33.18 -1.72
CA GLY A 86 -24.23 -33.62 -1.08
C GLY A 86 -24.04 -34.15 0.35
N ASP A 87 -22.83 -34.28 0.86
CA ASP A 87 -22.60 -34.57 2.28
C ASP A 87 -23.27 -33.47 3.15
N LYS A 88 -23.82 -33.88 4.29
CA LYS A 88 -24.42 -32.94 5.26
C LYS A 88 -23.53 -32.82 6.48
N VAL A 89 -23.20 -31.60 6.86
CA VAL A 89 -22.34 -31.29 7.99
C VAL A 89 -22.96 -30.18 8.83
N LYS A 90 -22.84 -30.27 10.14
CA LYS A 90 -23.20 -29.18 11.05
C LYS A 90 -22.07 -28.19 11.19
N ILE A 91 -22.39 -26.91 11.34
CA ILE A 91 -21.43 -25.89 11.73
C ILE A 91 -21.88 -25.23 13.01
N VAL A 92 -20.94 -25.07 13.95
CA VAL A 92 -21.18 -24.45 15.25
C VAL A 92 -20.15 -23.37 15.56
N GLY A 93 -20.57 -22.30 16.23
CA GLY A 93 -19.69 -21.22 16.72
C GLY A 93 -19.09 -21.57 18.08
N ASN A 94 -18.21 -22.58 18.15
CA ASN A 94 -17.62 -23.00 19.42
C ASN A 94 -16.09 -23.17 19.31
N PRO A 95 -15.29 -22.17 19.77
CA PRO A 95 -13.83 -22.23 19.68
C PRO A 95 -13.18 -23.31 20.53
N ALA A 96 -13.89 -23.86 21.51
CA ALA A 96 -13.37 -24.91 22.40
C ALA A 96 -13.66 -26.34 21.90
N GLN A 97 -14.51 -26.50 20.88
CA GLN A 97 -14.86 -27.79 20.30
C GLN A 97 -13.91 -28.14 19.14
N GLU A 98 -13.47 -29.39 19.08
CA GLU A 98 -12.73 -29.88 17.91
C GLU A 98 -13.68 -30.15 16.73
N THR A 99 -13.18 -29.93 15.51
CA THR A 99 -13.90 -30.25 14.25
C THR A 99 -13.90 -31.75 14.03
N THR A 100 -15.06 -32.30 13.70
CA THR A 100 -15.23 -33.71 13.27
C THR A 100 -15.87 -33.76 11.88
N ARG A 101 -15.99 -34.97 11.30
CA ARG A 101 -16.67 -35.14 10.02
C ARG A 101 -18.14 -34.71 10.04
N GLU A 102 -18.82 -34.88 11.17
CA GLU A 102 -20.25 -34.55 11.36
C GLU A 102 -20.47 -33.10 11.75
N CYS A 103 -19.45 -32.46 12.33
CA CYS A 103 -19.58 -31.11 12.91
C CYS A 103 -18.29 -30.32 12.76
N ILE A 104 -18.32 -29.25 11.97
CA ILE A 104 -17.25 -28.27 11.85
C ILE A 104 -17.48 -27.19 12.92
N ALA A 105 -16.53 -27.04 13.83
CA ALA A 105 -16.55 -25.95 14.78
C ALA A 105 -15.70 -24.78 14.27
N VAL A 106 -16.17 -23.54 14.52
CA VAL A 106 -15.46 -22.33 14.13
C VAL A 106 -15.12 -21.45 15.31
N SER A 107 -14.09 -20.61 15.14
CA SER A 107 -13.51 -19.75 16.19
C SER A 107 -14.40 -18.59 16.63
N TYR A 108 -15.46 -18.27 15.90
CA TYR A 108 -16.36 -17.16 16.19
C TYR A 108 -17.68 -17.64 16.80
N PRO A 109 -17.97 -17.33 18.09
CA PRO A 109 -19.17 -17.80 18.78
C PRO A 109 -20.48 -17.31 18.17
N GLY A 110 -20.50 -16.10 17.57
CA GLY A 110 -21.71 -15.53 16.95
C GLY A 110 -22.01 -16.08 15.56
N PHE A 111 -21.22 -17.02 15.03
CA PHE A 111 -21.29 -17.46 13.64
C PHE A 111 -22.67 -17.95 13.21
N VAL A 112 -23.32 -18.76 14.05
CA VAL A 112 -24.66 -19.28 13.76
C VAL A 112 -25.71 -18.15 13.72
N HIS A 113 -25.54 -17.14 14.55
CA HIS A 113 -26.46 -16.00 14.60
C HIS A 113 -26.42 -15.13 13.35
N ASP A 114 -25.22 -14.88 12.85
CA ASP A 114 -24.99 -13.91 11.78
C ASP A 114 -25.41 -14.45 10.39
N LEU A 115 -25.39 -15.78 10.18
CA LEU A 115 -25.73 -16.40 8.91
C LEU A 115 -27.22 -16.70 8.77
N GLN A 116 -27.68 -16.83 7.51
CA GLN A 116 -29.05 -17.19 7.16
C GLN A 116 -29.08 -18.46 6.30
N VAL A 117 -30.26 -19.10 6.18
CA VAL A 117 -30.49 -20.18 5.22
C VAL A 117 -30.23 -19.66 3.80
N ASP A 118 -29.78 -20.52 2.92
CA ASP A 118 -29.33 -20.26 1.54
C ASP A 118 -28.01 -19.45 1.45
N GLY A 119 -27.36 -19.13 2.57
CA GLY A 119 -26.05 -18.51 2.60
C GLY A 119 -24.94 -19.50 2.23
N ASP A 120 -23.90 -19.01 1.52
CA ASP A 120 -22.72 -19.79 1.19
C ASP A 120 -21.62 -19.59 2.25
N ILE A 121 -20.92 -20.69 2.58
CA ILE A 121 -19.77 -20.69 3.48
C ILE A 121 -18.59 -21.28 2.70
N LEU A 122 -17.51 -20.51 2.60
CA LEU A 122 -16.29 -20.88 1.92
C LEU A 122 -15.20 -21.17 2.94
N ILE A 123 -14.63 -22.36 2.89
CA ILE A 123 -13.54 -22.78 3.79
C ILE A 123 -12.28 -23.02 2.95
N ASP A 124 -11.09 -22.63 3.52
CA ASP A 124 -9.79 -22.73 2.86
C ASP A 124 -9.78 -21.99 1.52
N ASP A 125 -10.11 -20.68 1.57
CA ASP A 125 -10.16 -19.79 0.40
C ASP A 125 -11.13 -20.25 -0.71
N GLY A 126 -12.13 -21.06 -0.35
CA GLY A 126 -13.14 -21.58 -1.26
C GLY A 126 -12.85 -23.00 -1.79
N ASP A 127 -11.80 -23.66 -1.28
CA ASP A 127 -11.54 -25.07 -1.64
C ASP A 127 -12.69 -25.99 -1.21
N LEU A 128 -13.35 -25.70 -0.07
CA LEU A 128 -14.57 -26.35 0.38
C LEU A 128 -15.71 -25.35 0.43
N GLU A 129 -16.74 -25.59 -0.40
CA GLU A 129 -17.94 -24.77 -0.48
C GLU A 129 -19.11 -25.48 0.18
N LEU A 130 -19.81 -24.78 1.08
CA LEU A 130 -20.96 -25.26 1.82
C LEU A 130 -22.13 -24.29 1.64
N ARG A 131 -23.35 -24.85 1.53
CA ARG A 131 -24.59 -24.05 1.55
C ARG A 131 -25.42 -24.35 2.77
N VAL A 132 -25.87 -23.32 3.47
CA VAL A 132 -26.74 -23.49 4.65
C VAL A 132 -28.12 -23.92 4.19
N ILE A 133 -28.58 -25.12 4.61
CA ILE A 133 -29.88 -25.67 4.28
C ILE A 133 -30.86 -25.58 5.43
N GLU A 134 -30.39 -25.49 6.68
CA GLU A 134 -31.21 -25.32 7.87
C GLU A 134 -30.45 -24.53 8.94
N LYS A 135 -31.15 -23.71 9.69
CA LYS A 135 -30.61 -22.94 10.81
C LYS A 135 -31.40 -23.21 12.08
N THR A 136 -30.68 -23.47 13.17
CA THR A 136 -31.23 -23.53 14.53
C THR A 136 -30.52 -22.45 15.40
N ASP A 137 -30.87 -22.37 16.68
CA ASP A 137 -30.17 -21.48 17.61
C ASP A 137 -28.75 -21.97 17.96
N GLU A 138 -28.45 -23.27 17.75
CA GLU A 138 -27.20 -23.90 18.17
C GLU A 138 -26.27 -24.22 17.00
N TYR A 139 -26.81 -24.52 15.82
CA TYR A 139 -26.03 -24.93 14.66
C TYR A 139 -26.67 -24.54 13.32
N LEU A 140 -25.83 -24.48 12.29
CA LEU A 140 -26.23 -24.47 10.88
C LEU A 140 -26.05 -25.87 10.32
N LEU A 141 -27.07 -26.42 9.63
CA LEU A 141 -26.93 -27.62 8.82
C LEU A 141 -26.57 -27.17 7.41
N CYS A 142 -25.43 -27.64 6.90
CA CYS A 142 -24.93 -27.28 5.60
C CYS A 142 -24.83 -28.49 4.68
N GLU A 143 -24.97 -28.25 3.37
CA GLU A 143 -24.72 -29.21 2.31
C GLU A 143 -23.45 -28.85 1.54
N VAL A 144 -22.60 -29.84 1.33
CA VAL A 144 -21.33 -29.70 0.60
C VAL A 144 -21.61 -29.55 -0.90
N GLN A 145 -21.05 -28.51 -1.52
CA GLN A 145 -21.27 -28.14 -2.92
C GLN A 145 -20.20 -28.67 -3.88
N ASN A 146 -18.99 -28.95 -3.37
CA ASN A 146 -17.88 -29.49 -4.17
C ASN A 146 -17.07 -30.53 -3.40
N GLU A 147 -16.34 -31.40 -4.12
CA GLU A 147 -15.42 -32.34 -3.48
C GLU A 147 -14.18 -31.64 -2.96
N ALA A 148 -13.85 -31.87 -1.68
CA ALA A 148 -12.68 -31.26 -1.03
C ALA A 148 -12.19 -32.07 0.17
N THR A 149 -11.01 -31.71 0.66
CA THR A 149 -10.44 -32.25 1.89
C THR A 149 -10.17 -31.14 2.88
N LEU A 150 -10.87 -31.11 4.00
CA LEU A 150 -10.71 -30.11 5.04
C LEU A 150 -9.46 -30.38 5.86
N GLY A 151 -8.54 -29.45 5.89
CA GLY A 151 -7.36 -29.43 6.76
C GLY A 151 -7.60 -28.72 8.09
N ASN A 152 -6.59 -28.74 8.97
CA ASN A 152 -6.63 -28.09 10.27
C ASN A 152 -6.70 -26.55 10.20
N ARG A 153 -7.58 -25.95 11.00
CA ARG A 153 -7.60 -24.48 11.28
C ARG A 153 -7.65 -23.61 10.01
N LYS A 154 -8.51 -24.00 9.07
CA LYS A 154 -8.67 -23.32 7.78
C LYS A 154 -9.50 -22.04 7.91
N SER A 155 -9.24 -21.06 7.03
CA SER A 155 -10.04 -19.84 6.91
C SER A 155 -11.51 -20.16 6.63
N VAL A 156 -12.41 -19.33 7.14
CA VAL A 156 -13.87 -19.43 6.89
C VAL A 156 -14.36 -18.06 6.46
N ASN A 157 -14.87 -17.97 5.24
CA ASN A 157 -15.45 -16.77 4.65
C ASN A 157 -16.93 -16.98 4.37
N VAL A 158 -17.71 -15.92 4.47
CA VAL A 158 -19.16 -15.93 4.27
C VAL A 158 -19.56 -14.75 3.38
N PRO A 159 -19.50 -14.92 2.05
CA PRO A 159 -19.71 -13.82 1.11
C PRO A 159 -21.04 -13.10 1.35
N GLY A 160 -20.98 -11.76 1.39
CA GLY A 160 -22.16 -10.92 1.56
C GLY A 160 -22.76 -10.89 2.95
N VAL A 161 -22.19 -11.58 3.94
CA VAL A 161 -22.67 -11.58 5.34
C VAL A 161 -21.74 -10.72 6.19
N ARG A 162 -22.34 -9.83 6.97
CA ARG A 162 -21.60 -9.02 7.93
C ARG A 162 -21.31 -9.83 9.19
N ILE A 163 -20.04 -10.17 9.39
CA ILE A 163 -19.56 -10.81 10.62
C ILE A 163 -19.17 -9.74 11.64
N ASN A 164 -19.74 -9.80 12.84
CA ASN A 164 -19.52 -8.81 13.87
C ASN A 164 -18.25 -9.09 14.72
N LEU A 165 -17.10 -9.14 14.03
CA LEU A 165 -15.80 -9.29 14.67
C LEU A 165 -15.22 -7.91 15.07
N PRO A 166 -14.42 -7.82 16.16
CA PRO A 166 -13.70 -6.61 16.51
C PRO A 166 -12.70 -6.28 15.37
N SER A 167 -12.45 -4.98 15.13
CA SER A 167 -11.51 -4.53 14.09
C SER A 167 -10.08 -4.97 14.36
N LEU A 168 -9.69 -5.08 15.63
CA LEU A 168 -8.34 -5.43 16.09
C LEU A 168 -8.36 -6.61 17.04
N THR A 169 -7.50 -7.59 16.79
CA THR A 169 -7.17 -8.63 17.76
C THR A 169 -6.18 -8.10 18.81
N GLU A 170 -6.03 -8.80 19.93
CA GLU A 170 -5.00 -8.48 20.93
C GLU A 170 -3.58 -8.57 20.33
N LYS A 171 -3.35 -9.56 19.46
CA LYS A 171 -2.10 -9.70 18.73
C LYS A 171 -1.82 -8.48 17.86
N ASP A 172 -2.84 -7.96 17.16
CA ASP A 172 -2.67 -6.76 16.33
C ASP A 172 -2.36 -5.53 17.16
N ARG A 173 -3.01 -5.36 18.32
CA ARG A 173 -2.68 -4.27 19.27
C ARG A 173 -1.21 -4.33 19.69
N ASN A 174 -0.71 -5.50 20.07
CA ASN A 174 0.68 -5.70 20.46
C ASN A 174 1.65 -5.43 19.31
N ASN A 175 1.30 -5.80 18.07
CA ASN A 175 2.09 -5.50 16.88
C ASN A 175 2.10 -4.00 16.55
N ILE A 176 0.97 -3.30 16.74
CA ILE A 176 0.90 -1.83 16.54
C ILE A 176 1.81 -1.12 17.56
N LEU A 177 1.79 -1.52 18.84
CA LEU A 177 2.69 -0.97 19.85
C LEU A 177 4.16 -1.22 19.50
N TYR A 178 4.48 -2.41 18.99
CA TYR A 178 5.80 -2.72 18.50
C TYR A 178 6.18 -1.88 17.27
N ALA A 179 5.25 -1.65 16.34
CA ALA A 179 5.47 -0.77 15.19
C ALA A 179 5.81 0.67 15.63
N ILE A 180 5.16 1.17 16.68
CA ILE A 180 5.45 2.49 17.28
C ILE A 180 6.87 2.49 17.88
N GLU A 181 7.22 1.47 18.68
CA GLU A 181 8.56 1.31 19.28
C GLU A 181 9.67 1.33 18.23
N LYS A 182 9.46 0.67 17.10
CA LYS A 182 10.45 0.51 16.02
C LYS A 182 10.39 1.58 14.93
N ASP A 183 9.61 2.62 15.12
CA ASP A 183 9.44 3.72 14.15
C ASP A 183 9.10 3.23 12.73
N ILE A 184 8.17 2.26 12.62
CA ILE A 184 7.68 1.73 11.35
C ILE A 184 6.93 2.83 10.58
N ASP A 185 6.96 2.79 9.26
CA ASP A 185 6.46 3.89 8.42
C ASP A 185 4.96 3.75 8.12
N PHE A 186 4.50 2.51 7.90
CA PHE A 186 3.11 2.21 7.54
C PHE A 186 2.57 1.02 8.29
N ILE A 187 1.27 1.05 8.63
CA ILE A 187 0.49 -0.10 9.04
C ILE A 187 -0.55 -0.37 7.95
N ALA A 188 -0.53 -1.58 7.36
CA ALA A 188 -1.62 -2.05 6.52
C ALA A 188 -2.63 -2.78 7.39
N HIS A 189 -3.83 -2.23 7.51
CA HIS A 189 -4.89 -2.76 8.35
C HIS A 189 -5.77 -3.71 7.56
N SER A 190 -5.80 -4.98 7.95
CA SER A 190 -6.58 -6.03 7.29
C SER A 190 -8.06 -5.93 7.60
N PHE A 191 -8.90 -6.32 6.63
CA PHE A 191 -10.35 -6.42 6.72
C PHE A 191 -11.05 -5.12 7.15
N VAL A 192 -10.62 -3.98 6.62
CA VAL A 192 -11.28 -2.69 6.88
C VAL A 192 -12.65 -2.67 6.21
N ARG A 193 -13.71 -2.51 7.00
CA ARG A 193 -15.11 -2.49 6.58
C ARG A 193 -15.69 -1.08 6.52
N ASN A 194 -15.23 -0.21 7.43
CA ASN A 194 -15.77 1.13 7.62
C ASN A 194 -14.74 2.09 8.24
N LYS A 195 -15.13 3.33 8.41
CA LYS A 195 -14.31 4.40 9.00
C LYS A 195 -13.85 4.07 10.42
N GLN A 196 -14.70 3.42 11.24
CA GLN A 196 -14.38 3.14 12.63
C GLN A 196 -13.21 2.16 12.76
N ASP A 197 -13.12 1.15 11.89
CA ASP A 197 -12.01 0.20 11.88
C ASP A 197 -10.65 0.92 11.73
N VAL A 198 -10.58 1.96 10.91
CA VAL A 198 -9.37 2.79 10.76
C VAL A 198 -9.12 3.66 11.99
N LEU A 199 -10.18 4.24 12.57
CA LEU A 199 -10.09 5.08 13.75
C LEU A 199 -9.62 4.32 14.99
N ASP A 200 -9.92 3.03 15.10
CA ASP A 200 -9.43 2.19 16.19
C ASP A 200 -7.90 2.11 16.25
N ILE A 201 -7.23 2.02 15.08
CA ILE A 201 -5.76 2.14 15.01
C ILE A 201 -5.31 3.58 15.26
N ARG A 202 -6.00 4.57 14.67
CA ARG A 202 -5.64 5.98 14.83
C ARG A 202 -5.60 6.38 16.29
N GLN A 203 -6.57 5.97 17.10
CA GLN A 203 -6.61 6.22 18.55
C GLN A 203 -5.37 5.69 19.27
N ILE A 204 -4.90 4.49 18.90
CA ILE A 204 -3.67 3.94 19.47
C ILE A 204 -2.47 4.80 19.07
N LEU A 205 -2.32 5.14 17.79
CA LEU A 205 -1.22 5.95 17.30
C LEU A 205 -1.18 7.33 17.96
N ASP A 206 -2.33 7.98 18.06
CA ASP A 206 -2.47 9.32 18.66
C ASP A 206 -2.13 9.32 20.15
N ALA A 207 -2.52 8.26 20.89
CA ALA A 207 -2.21 8.09 22.31
C ALA A 207 -0.69 8.03 22.58
N TYR A 208 0.10 7.58 21.59
CA TYR A 208 1.57 7.51 21.68
C TYR A 208 2.26 8.61 20.87
N GLY A 209 1.53 9.58 20.31
CA GLY A 209 2.09 10.64 19.47
C GLY A 209 2.78 10.13 18.19
N SER A 210 2.36 8.98 17.67
CA SER A 210 2.98 8.34 16.51
C SER A 210 2.40 8.89 15.20
N ASP A 211 3.27 9.13 14.22
CA ASP A 211 2.91 9.61 12.88
C ASP A 211 2.85 8.50 11.83
N ILE A 212 2.86 7.22 12.24
CA ILE A 212 2.69 6.07 11.35
C ILE A 212 1.44 6.24 10.48
N LYS A 213 1.57 5.92 9.19
CA LYS A 213 0.49 6.05 8.22
C LYS A 213 -0.32 4.76 8.12
N ILE A 214 -1.65 4.89 8.03
CA ILE A 214 -2.57 3.75 7.97
C ILE A 214 -2.98 3.52 6.52
N ILE A 215 -2.70 2.31 6.01
CA ILE A 215 -3.16 1.83 4.70
C ILE A 215 -4.33 0.87 4.95
N ALA A 216 -5.52 1.26 4.54
CA ALA A 216 -6.70 0.41 4.67
C ALA A 216 -6.70 -0.67 3.60
N LYS A 217 -6.74 -1.96 4.00
CA LYS A 217 -6.88 -3.08 3.07
C LYS A 217 -8.36 -3.32 2.80
N ILE A 218 -8.74 -3.22 1.53
CA ILE A 218 -10.11 -3.46 1.07
C ILE A 218 -10.18 -4.90 0.58
N GLU A 219 -10.83 -5.74 1.38
CA GLU A 219 -10.88 -7.19 1.27
C GLU A 219 -12.31 -7.74 1.30
N THR A 220 -13.31 -6.87 1.52
CA THR A 220 -14.73 -7.23 1.64
C THR A 220 -15.60 -6.32 0.80
N GLN A 221 -16.83 -6.78 0.48
CA GLN A 221 -17.82 -5.95 -0.22
C GLN A 221 -18.19 -4.71 0.64
N GLU A 222 -18.33 -4.86 1.97
CA GLU A 222 -18.62 -3.73 2.88
C GLU A 222 -17.54 -2.65 2.79
N GLY A 223 -16.25 -3.03 2.74
CA GLY A 223 -15.13 -2.09 2.56
C GLY A 223 -15.16 -1.37 1.21
N VAL A 224 -15.61 -2.05 0.15
CA VAL A 224 -15.81 -1.42 -1.17
C VAL A 224 -16.93 -0.40 -1.13
N ASP A 225 -18.06 -0.74 -0.50
CA ASP A 225 -19.24 0.13 -0.42
C ASP A 225 -18.95 1.38 0.42
N ASN A 226 -18.17 1.25 1.49
CA ASN A 226 -17.82 2.32 2.43
C ASN A 226 -16.50 3.05 2.09
N ILE A 227 -15.95 2.88 0.89
CA ILE A 227 -14.64 3.43 0.52
C ILE A 227 -14.51 4.93 0.74
N ASP A 228 -15.57 5.71 0.53
CA ASP A 228 -15.52 7.16 0.66
C ASP A 228 -15.28 7.58 2.11
N GLU A 229 -15.98 7.01 3.07
CA GLU A 229 -15.78 7.29 4.50
C GLU A 229 -14.43 6.74 5.02
N ILE A 230 -13.98 5.59 4.51
CA ILE A 230 -12.66 5.03 4.82
C ILE A 230 -11.57 5.99 4.35
N LEU A 231 -11.71 6.54 3.14
CA LEU A 231 -10.76 7.51 2.59
C LEU A 231 -10.72 8.85 3.34
N GLU A 232 -11.71 9.20 4.15
CA GLU A 232 -11.62 10.39 4.99
C GLU A 232 -10.50 10.27 6.05
N VAL A 233 -10.32 9.07 6.63
CA VAL A 233 -9.45 8.83 7.79
C VAL A 233 -8.20 7.99 7.51
N ALA A 234 -8.21 7.13 6.49
CA ALA A 234 -7.03 6.36 6.07
C ALA A 234 -6.03 7.25 5.33
N ASP A 235 -4.73 6.93 5.43
CA ASP A 235 -3.66 7.63 4.69
C ASP A 235 -3.43 7.06 3.29
N GLY A 236 -3.94 5.88 2.99
CA GLY A 236 -3.91 5.20 1.70
C GLY A 236 -4.75 3.94 1.71
N VAL A 237 -4.79 3.23 0.59
CA VAL A 237 -5.59 2.01 0.41
C VAL A 237 -4.74 0.91 -0.23
N MET A 238 -5.02 -0.34 0.12
CA MET A 238 -4.53 -1.53 -0.57
C MET A 238 -5.72 -2.32 -1.12
N VAL A 239 -5.73 -2.55 -2.42
CA VAL A 239 -6.69 -3.44 -3.08
C VAL A 239 -6.13 -4.85 -2.97
N ALA A 240 -6.57 -5.62 -1.99
CA ALA A 240 -6.09 -6.96 -1.68
C ALA A 240 -6.97 -7.99 -2.43
N ARG A 241 -6.64 -8.22 -3.70
CA ARG A 241 -7.50 -8.96 -4.65
C ARG A 241 -7.68 -10.44 -4.28
N GLY A 242 -6.75 -11.05 -3.55
CA GLY A 242 -6.86 -12.43 -3.09
C GLY A 242 -8.07 -12.60 -2.20
N ASP A 243 -8.08 -11.91 -1.05
CA ASP A 243 -9.15 -11.99 -0.07
C ASP A 243 -10.46 -11.41 -0.61
N LEU A 244 -10.38 -10.28 -1.35
CA LEU A 244 -11.55 -9.69 -1.99
C LEU A 244 -12.22 -10.65 -3.00
N GLY A 245 -11.42 -11.48 -3.69
CA GLY A 245 -11.92 -12.45 -4.68
C GLY A 245 -12.62 -13.65 -4.07
N ILE A 246 -12.54 -13.83 -2.74
CA ILE A 246 -13.33 -14.82 -2.00
C ILE A 246 -14.70 -14.22 -1.63
N GLU A 247 -14.72 -12.91 -1.32
CA GLU A 247 -15.90 -12.17 -0.84
C GLU A 247 -16.83 -11.67 -1.97
N VAL A 248 -16.29 -11.48 -3.19
CA VAL A 248 -17.05 -10.96 -4.33
C VAL A 248 -16.82 -11.82 -5.57
N PRO A 249 -17.81 -11.88 -6.50
CA PRO A 249 -17.63 -12.59 -7.77
C PRO A 249 -16.38 -12.11 -8.52
N GLN A 250 -15.57 -13.04 -9.02
CA GLN A 250 -14.25 -12.75 -9.61
C GLN A 250 -14.34 -11.79 -10.79
N GLU A 251 -15.41 -11.85 -11.59
CA GLU A 251 -15.64 -10.96 -12.72
C GLU A 251 -15.86 -9.49 -12.32
N ARG A 252 -16.18 -9.21 -11.04
CA ARG A 252 -16.34 -7.85 -10.51
C ARG A 252 -15.00 -7.23 -10.08
N ILE A 253 -13.96 -8.03 -9.80
CA ILE A 253 -12.67 -7.56 -9.26
C ILE A 253 -12.04 -6.47 -10.13
N PRO A 254 -11.93 -6.60 -11.48
CA PRO A 254 -11.33 -5.56 -12.31
C PRO A 254 -12.08 -4.21 -12.22
N GLY A 255 -13.40 -4.25 -12.15
CA GLY A 255 -14.25 -3.07 -12.00
C GLY A 255 -14.05 -2.39 -10.65
N ILE A 256 -14.02 -3.18 -9.57
CA ILE A 256 -13.78 -2.70 -8.19
C ILE A 256 -12.37 -2.10 -8.09
N GLN A 257 -11.34 -2.77 -8.59
CA GLN A 257 -9.97 -2.25 -8.61
C GLN A 257 -9.90 -0.87 -9.27
N ARG A 258 -10.51 -0.73 -10.45
CA ARG A 258 -10.56 0.55 -11.17
C ARG A 258 -11.29 1.63 -10.37
N LEU A 259 -12.41 1.30 -9.71
CA LEU A 259 -13.16 2.21 -8.86
C LEU A 259 -12.31 2.70 -7.68
N LEU A 260 -11.69 1.77 -6.95
CA LEU A 260 -10.86 2.08 -5.77
C LEU A 260 -9.66 2.94 -6.15
N ILE A 261 -8.94 2.62 -7.23
CA ILE A 261 -7.83 3.44 -7.74
C ILE A 261 -8.31 4.86 -8.04
N LYS A 262 -9.45 5.01 -8.75
CA LYS A 262 -10.02 6.32 -9.07
C LYS A 262 -10.35 7.13 -7.82
N LYS A 263 -11.00 6.52 -6.83
CA LYS A 263 -11.37 7.16 -5.56
C LYS A 263 -10.13 7.63 -4.79
N CYS A 264 -9.10 6.80 -4.70
CA CYS A 264 -7.84 7.16 -4.03
C CYS A 264 -7.14 8.34 -4.70
N ILE A 265 -7.09 8.38 -6.03
CA ILE A 265 -6.49 9.48 -6.78
C ILE A 265 -7.26 10.79 -6.52
N LEU A 266 -8.59 10.75 -6.54
CA LEU A 266 -9.43 11.92 -6.23
C LEU A 266 -9.21 12.43 -4.80
N ALA A 267 -9.04 11.50 -3.85
CA ALA A 267 -8.70 11.82 -2.47
C ALA A 267 -7.21 12.21 -2.26
N LYS A 268 -6.37 12.15 -3.32
CA LYS A 268 -4.92 12.42 -3.27
C LYS A 268 -4.18 11.52 -2.28
N LYS A 269 -4.62 10.26 -2.16
CA LYS A 269 -4.08 9.23 -1.27
C LYS A 269 -3.48 8.08 -2.09
N PRO A 270 -2.34 7.51 -1.68
CA PRO A 270 -1.71 6.42 -2.43
C PRO A 270 -2.58 5.16 -2.42
N VAL A 271 -2.52 4.42 -3.52
CA VAL A 271 -3.18 3.13 -3.68
C VAL A 271 -2.18 2.06 -4.11
N ILE A 272 -2.24 0.91 -3.44
CA ILE A 272 -1.45 -0.29 -3.72
C ILE A 272 -2.37 -1.34 -4.34
N VAL A 273 -2.01 -1.88 -5.50
CA VAL A 273 -2.64 -3.09 -6.03
C VAL A 273 -1.82 -4.29 -5.62
N ALA A 274 -2.45 -5.23 -4.94
CA ALA A 274 -1.80 -6.34 -4.27
C ALA A 274 -2.35 -7.70 -4.69
N THR A 275 -1.54 -8.73 -4.45
CA THR A 275 -1.79 -10.16 -4.67
C THR A 275 -1.87 -10.60 -6.12
N GLN A 276 -1.35 -11.80 -6.41
CA GLN A 276 -1.39 -12.45 -7.72
C GLN A 276 -0.85 -11.61 -8.89
N MET A 277 0.16 -10.75 -8.65
CA MET A 277 0.73 -9.89 -9.70
C MET A 277 1.67 -10.65 -10.64
N LEU A 278 2.62 -11.41 -10.08
CA LEU A 278 3.55 -12.28 -10.80
C LEU A 278 3.59 -13.67 -10.16
N HIS A 279 2.43 -14.22 -9.79
CA HIS A 279 2.28 -15.44 -9.01
C HIS A 279 3.03 -16.62 -9.62
N THR A 280 3.02 -16.73 -10.94
CA THR A 280 3.77 -17.77 -11.67
C THR A 280 5.27 -17.71 -11.36
N MET A 281 5.83 -16.51 -11.09
CA MET A 281 7.24 -16.34 -10.79
C MET A 281 7.66 -16.83 -9.38
N ILE A 282 6.73 -17.29 -8.56
CA ILE A 282 7.08 -18.07 -7.36
C ILE A 282 7.93 -19.28 -7.75
N ASN A 283 7.54 -19.99 -8.84
CA ASN A 283 8.20 -21.21 -9.28
C ASN A 283 8.89 -21.10 -10.64
N ASN A 284 8.55 -20.12 -11.48
CA ASN A 284 9.05 -19.96 -12.83
C ASN A 284 9.86 -18.68 -13.02
N PRO A 285 10.90 -18.68 -13.85
CA PRO A 285 11.77 -17.50 -14.04
C PRO A 285 11.12 -16.39 -14.89
N ARG A 286 9.94 -16.62 -15.46
CA ARG A 286 9.23 -15.69 -16.34
C ARG A 286 7.73 -15.68 -16.03
N PRO A 287 7.07 -14.51 -16.10
CA PRO A 287 5.63 -14.42 -15.93
C PRO A 287 4.87 -14.92 -17.16
N THR A 288 3.58 -15.13 -17.00
CA THR A 288 2.63 -15.31 -18.09
C THR A 288 2.32 -13.97 -18.78
N ARG A 289 1.76 -14.02 -20.00
CA ARG A 289 1.27 -12.83 -20.70
C ARG A 289 0.10 -12.16 -19.96
N ALA A 290 -0.75 -12.96 -19.31
CA ALA A 290 -1.87 -12.45 -18.50
C ALA A 290 -1.38 -11.59 -17.33
N GLU A 291 -0.36 -12.05 -16.60
CA GLU A 291 0.25 -11.29 -15.49
C GLU A 291 0.90 -9.99 -15.96
N VAL A 292 1.60 -10.00 -17.10
CA VAL A 292 2.15 -8.80 -17.72
C VAL A 292 1.04 -7.80 -18.05
N THR A 293 -0.08 -8.27 -18.62
CA THR A 293 -1.23 -7.44 -18.98
C THR A 293 -1.91 -6.88 -17.74
N ASP A 294 -2.05 -7.68 -16.68
CA ASP A 294 -2.66 -7.25 -15.42
C ASP A 294 -1.86 -6.11 -14.75
N ILE A 295 -0.53 -6.25 -14.67
CA ILE A 295 0.36 -5.19 -14.19
C ILE A 295 0.22 -3.92 -15.05
N ALA A 296 0.26 -4.06 -16.37
CA ALA A 296 0.13 -2.92 -17.26
C ALA A 296 -1.22 -2.21 -17.08
N ASN A 297 -2.33 -2.96 -16.94
CA ASN A 297 -3.65 -2.39 -16.68
C ASN A 297 -3.73 -1.63 -15.36
N ALA A 298 -3.15 -2.15 -14.27
CA ALA A 298 -3.10 -1.44 -12.99
C ALA A 298 -2.37 -0.09 -13.15
N ILE A 299 -1.30 -0.04 -13.95
CA ILE A 299 -0.54 1.18 -14.25
C ILE A 299 -1.34 2.12 -15.17
N TYR A 300 -2.04 1.61 -16.17
CA TYR A 300 -2.93 2.41 -17.02
C TYR A 300 -4.08 3.04 -16.21
N TYR A 301 -4.59 2.36 -15.19
CA TYR A 301 -5.54 2.92 -14.22
C TYR A 301 -4.88 3.86 -13.19
N ARG A 302 -3.53 4.00 -13.23
CA ARG A 302 -2.76 4.98 -12.46
C ARG A 302 -2.63 4.66 -10.97
N THR A 303 -2.43 3.39 -10.64
CA THR A 303 -2.02 2.98 -9.29
C THR A 303 -0.72 3.69 -8.86
N ASP A 304 -0.54 3.89 -7.57
CA ASP A 304 0.72 4.41 -7.01
C ASP A 304 1.77 3.31 -6.88
N ALA A 305 1.35 2.14 -6.42
CA ALA A 305 2.24 1.03 -6.14
C ALA A 305 1.64 -0.32 -6.52
N LEU A 306 2.52 -1.28 -6.77
CA LEU A 306 2.23 -2.69 -6.98
C LEU A 306 2.92 -3.51 -5.91
N MET A 307 2.31 -4.58 -5.42
CA MET A 307 2.88 -5.43 -4.37
C MET A 307 3.15 -6.84 -4.86
N LEU A 308 4.34 -7.35 -4.52
CA LEU A 308 4.73 -8.75 -4.61
C LEU A 308 4.62 -9.40 -3.23
N SER A 309 3.99 -10.54 -3.16
CA SER A 309 3.72 -11.30 -1.93
C SER A 309 4.64 -12.53 -1.86
N GLY A 310 4.14 -13.71 -2.20
CA GLY A 310 4.89 -14.95 -2.22
C GLY A 310 6.10 -14.92 -3.15
N GLU A 311 6.02 -14.17 -4.24
CA GLU A 311 7.07 -14.02 -5.25
C GLU A 311 8.40 -13.58 -4.64
N THR A 312 8.34 -12.71 -3.62
CA THR A 312 9.53 -12.20 -2.93
C THR A 312 9.75 -12.79 -1.55
N ALA A 313 8.69 -13.28 -0.87
CA ALA A 313 8.78 -13.82 0.48
C ALA A 313 9.42 -15.21 0.52
N TYR A 314 9.02 -16.11 -0.40
CA TYR A 314 9.48 -17.49 -0.47
C TYR A 314 9.71 -18.02 -1.89
N GLY A 315 9.43 -17.22 -2.91
CA GLY A 315 9.60 -17.61 -4.31
C GLY A 315 11.06 -17.93 -4.67
N LYS A 316 11.24 -18.68 -5.75
CA LYS A 316 12.56 -19.07 -6.27
C LYS A 316 13.29 -17.92 -6.98
N TYR A 317 12.55 -16.93 -7.49
CA TYR A 317 13.07 -15.87 -8.36
C TYR A 317 12.72 -14.44 -7.86
N PRO A 318 12.99 -14.09 -6.57
CA PRO A 318 12.48 -12.85 -5.97
C PRO A 318 13.06 -11.58 -6.60
N VAL A 319 14.38 -11.55 -6.87
CA VAL A 319 15.05 -10.39 -7.49
C VAL A 319 14.59 -10.21 -8.94
N GLU A 320 14.44 -11.31 -9.67
CA GLU A 320 13.93 -11.32 -11.04
C GLU A 320 12.46 -10.88 -11.09
N ALA A 321 11.65 -11.22 -10.10
CA ALA A 321 10.27 -10.75 -10.00
C ALA A 321 10.20 -9.23 -9.85
N VAL A 322 11.00 -8.63 -8.95
CA VAL A 322 11.09 -7.17 -8.80
C VAL A 322 11.61 -6.52 -10.09
N LYS A 323 12.67 -7.05 -10.71
CA LYS A 323 13.20 -6.55 -12.00
C LYS A 323 12.16 -6.62 -13.11
N THR A 324 11.41 -7.72 -13.18
CA THR A 324 10.36 -7.91 -14.19
C THR A 324 9.23 -6.91 -14.00
N MET A 325 8.73 -6.76 -12.77
CA MET A 325 7.71 -5.76 -12.46
C MET A 325 8.19 -4.33 -12.78
N ALA A 326 9.43 -4.00 -12.44
CA ALA A 326 10.02 -2.69 -12.76
C ALA A 326 10.12 -2.43 -14.27
N LYS A 327 10.46 -3.46 -15.08
CA LYS A 327 10.51 -3.35 -16.55
C LYS A 327 9.13 -3.16 -17.15
N ILE A 328 8.13 -3.94 -16.69
CA ILE A 328 6.74 -3.81 -17.14
C ILE A 328 6.22 -2.42 -16.80
N ALA A 329 6.47 -1.95 -15.56
CA ALA A 329 6.05 -0.62 -15.12
C ALA A 329 6.65 0.49 -16.00
N ALA A 330 7.97 0.46 -16.22
CA ALA A 330 8.65 1.46 -17.05
C ALA A 330 8.16 1.47 -18.51
N GLN A 331 7.76 0.32 -19.06
CA GLN A 331 7.19 0.25 -20.40
C GLN A 331 5.73 0.74 -20.41
N ALA A 332 4.89 0.28 -19.50
CA ALA A 332 3.49 0.71 -19.42
C ALA A 332 3.35 2.23 -19.19
N GLU A 333 4.25 2.82 -18.41
CA GLU A 333 4.30 4.27 -18.21
C GLU A 333 4.62 5.06 -19.47
N LYS A 334 5.39 4.47 -20.43
CA LYS A 334 5.67 5.08 -21.73
C LYS A 334 4.48 4.94 -22.69
N ASP A 335 3.84 3.78 -22.66
CA ASP A 335 2.73 3.42 -23.57
C ASP A 335 1.38 4.02 -23.13
N LYS A 336 1.38 4.65 -21.95
CA LYS A 336 0.20 5.26 -21.35
C LYS A 336 -0.39 6.37 -22.23
N LEU A 337 -1.61 6.16 -22.69
CA LEU A 337 -2.33 7.12 -23.51
C LEU A 337 -2.92 8.24 -22.65
N ALA A 338 -2.93 9.47 -23.19
CA ALA A 338 -3.56 10.63 -22.55
C ALA A 338 -5.07 10.43 -22.32
N GLU A 339 -5.72 9.60 -23.14
CA GLU A 339 -7.14 9.25 -23.04
C GLU A 339 -7.49 8.52 -21.72
N ASN A 340 -6.50 7.83 -21.13
CA ASN A 340 -6.64 7.19 -19.83
C ASN A 340 -6.42 8.16 -18.67
N ASP A 341 -6.27 9.46 -18.93
CA ASP A 341 -6.03 10.44 -17.90
C ASP A 341 -7.28 10.68 -17.05
N ILE A 342 -7.14 10.37 -15.74
CA ILE A 342 -8.13 10.76 -14.76
C ILE A 342 -8.02 12.27 -14.58
N ARG A 343 -9.05 13.00 -15.04
CA ARG A 343 -9.13 14.43 -14.76
C ARG A 343 -9.53 14.58 -13.30
N ILE A 344 -8.62 15.10 -12.49
CA ILE A 344 -8.92 15.48 -11.12
C ILE A 344 -9.55 16.87 -11.19
N PRO A 345 -10.85 17.02 -10.90
CA PRO A 345 -11.48 18.34 -10.81
C PRO A 345 -10.79 19.10 -9.66
N LEU A 346 -10.58 20.39 -9.83
CA LEU A 346 -10.38 21.27 -8.69
C LEU A 346 -11.78 21.57 -8.16
N ASP A 347 -11.97 21.41 -6.87
CA ASP A 347 -13.21 21.85 -6.23
C ASP A 347 -13.26 23.38 -6.32
N GLU A 348 -14.20 23.90 -7.11
CA GLU A 348 -14.36 25.34 -7.35
C GLU A 348 -14.72 26.09 -6.06
N ASN A 349 -15.26 25.37 -5.07
CA ASN A 349 -15.61 25.93 -3.76
C ASN A 349 -14.47 25.79 -2.74
N SER A 350 -13.39 25.08 -3.06
CA SER A 350 -12.24 24.94 -2.17
C SER A 350 -11.14 25.92 -2.57
N ASN A 351 -10.66 26.72 -1.64
CA ASN A 351 -9.47 27.54 -1.80
C ASN A 351 -8.18 26.71 -1.59
N ASP A 352 -8.11 25.46 -2.11
CA ASP A 352 -6.91 24.61 -2.03
C ASP A 352 -5.83 25.09 -3.01
N VAL A 353 -5.10 26.12 -2.61
CA VAL A 353 -3.99 26.72 -3.37
C VAL A 353 -2.92 25.66 -3.68
N THR A 354 -2.65 24.72 -2.76
CA THR A 354 -1.68 23.64 -2.99
C THR A 354 -2.08 22.77 -4.16
N ALA A 355 -3.34 22.32 -4.23
CA ALA A 355 -3.82 21.50 -5.33
C ALA A 355 -3.83 22.28 -6.65
N PHE A 356 -4.21 23.56 -6.61
CA PHE A 356 -4.18 24.42 -7.79
C PHE A 356 -2.76 24.54 -8.36
N LEU A 357 -1.78 24.93 -7.54
CA LEU A 357 -0.39 25.10 -7.97
C LEU A 357 0.23 23.78 -8.41
N ALA A 358 -0.06 22.66 -7.72
CA ALA A 358 0.38 21.34 -8.12
C ALA A 358 -0.12 20.97 -9.51
N LYS A 359 -1.39 21.23 -9.82
CA LYS A 359 -1.98 21.01 -11.14
C LYS A 359 -1.29 21.87 -12.21
N GLN A 360 -1.01 23.15 -11.91
CA GLN A 360 -0.33 24.04 -12.85
C GLN A 360 1.11 23.60 -13.10
N ALA A 361 1.84 23.16 -12.06
CA ALA A 361 3.19 22.64 -12.21
C ALA A 361 3.22 21.40 -13.12
N VAL A 362 2.33 20.43 -12.89
CA VAL A 362 2.23 19.24 -13.75
C VAL A 362 1.84 19.62 -15.18
N LYS A 363 0.89 20.55 -15.36
CA LYS A 363 0.48 21.05 -16.68
C LYS A 363 1.64 21.75 -17.40
N ALA A 364 2.44 22.52 -16.67
CA ALA A 364 3.62 23.20 -17.23
C ALA A 364 4.63 22.19 -17.81
N THR A 365 4.81 21.01 -17.19
CA THR A 365 5.71 19.96 -17.72
C THR A 365 5.31 19.44 -19.10
N SER A 366 4.03 19.56 -19.48
CA SER A 366 3.54 19.14 -20.79
C SER A 366 3.70 20.23 -21.88
N LYS A 367 3.98 21.47 -21.47
CA LYS A 367 4.07 22.64 -22.38
C LYS A 367 5.49 23.21 -22.47
N LEU A 368 6.27 23.06 -21.43
CA LEU A 368 7.64 23.50 -21.32
C LEU A 368 8.55 22.27 -21.17
N ASN A 369 9.81 22.40 -21.54
CA ASN A 369 10.80 21.31 -21.40
C ASN A 369 11.30 21.21 -19.94
N ILE A 370 10.39 21.03 -18.99
CA ILE A 370 10.71 20.90 -17.57
C ILE A 370 11.21 19.48 -17.30
N ARG A 371 12.38 19.35 -16.68
CA ARG A 371 13.05 18.09 -16.37
C ARG A 371 12.48 17.41 -15.13
N ALA A 372 12.10 18.22 -14.12
CA ALA A 372 11.54 17.74 -12.85
C ALA A 372 10.72 18.83 -12.16
N ILE A 373 9.80 18.40 -11.28
CA ILE A 373 9.15 19.29 -10.32
C ILE A 373 9.85 19.11 -8.99
N ILE A 374 10.35 20.19 -8.39
CA ILE A 374 11.00 20.18 -7.08
C ILE A 374 10.03 20.75 -6.05
N THR A 375 9.95 20.15 -4.88
CA THR A 375 9.22 20.69 -3.73
C THR A 375 9.96 20.39 -2.44
N ASP A 376 10.00 21.35 -1.55
CA ASP A 376 10.39 21.10 -0.17
C ASP A 376 9.17 20.58 0.62
N SER A 377 9.41 19.70 1.60
CA SER A 377 8.31 19.01 2.24
C SER A 377 8.57 18.68 3.70
N PHE A 378 7.71 19.23 4.57
CA PHE A 378 7.69 18.90 5.99
C PHE A 378 6.82 17.66 6.30
N SER A 379 5.66 17.57 5.67
CA SER A 379 4.66 16.51 5.88
C SER A 379 4.41 15.59 4.68
N GLY A 380 5.02 15.87 3.54
CA GLY A 380 4.78 15.16 2.27
C GLY A 380 3.50 15.61 1.52
N ARG A 381 2.71 16.56 2.06
CA ARG A 381 1.42 16.96 1.47
C ARG A 381 1.56 17.49 0.05
N THR A 382 2.47 18.44 -0.19
CA THR A 382 2.68 19.04 -1.52
C THR A 382 3.10 18.00 -2.53
N ALA A 383 4.07 17.12 -2.17
CA ALA A 383 4.55 16.06 -3.05
C ALA A 383 3.42 15.08 -3.41
N ARG A 384 2.56 14.68 -2.44
CA ARG A 384 1.39 13.82 -2.73
C ARG A 384 0.37 14.51 -3.62
N ASN A 385 0.11 15.81 -3.43
CA ASN A 385 -0.77 16.56 -4.32
C ASN A 385 -0.24 16.57 -5.76
N ILE A 386 1.07 16.80 -5.95
CA ILE A 386 1.67 16.77 -7.29
C ILE A 386 1.58 15.34 -7.88
N ALA A 387 1.91 14.32 -7.10
CA ALA A 387 1.84 12.91 -7.50
C ALA A 387 0.44 12.50 -7.98
N ALA A 388 -0.62 12.99 -7.33
CA ALA A 388 -2.00 12.69 -7.70
C ALA A 388 -2.35 13.10 -9.14
N PHE A 389 -1.73 14.16 -9.68
CA PHE A 389 -1.93 14.58 -11.07
C PHE A 389 -1.17 13.73 -12.09
N ARG A 390 -0.36 12.76 -11.67
CA ARG A 390 0.30 11.76 -12.52
C ARG A 390 1.10 12.37 -13.68
N GLY A 391 1.92 13.37 -13.38
CA GLY A 391 2.79 14.01 -14.35
C GLY A 391 3.76 13.04 -15.03
N LYS A 392 4.27 13.43 -16.20
CA LYS A 392 5.25 12.65 -16.97
C LYS A 392 6.63 12.59 -16.29
N TYR A 393 6.99 13.64 -15.57
CA TYR A 393 8.31 13.82 -14.99
C TYR A 393 8.31 13.60 -13.48
N PRO A 394 9.47 13.23 -12.89
CA PRO A 394 9.56 12.96 -11.47
C PRO A 394 9.30 14.20 -10.61
N VAL A 395 8.82 13.96 -9.41
CA VAL A 395 8.70 14.94 -8.33
C VAL A 395 9.86 14.72 -7.37
N LEU A 396 10.80 15.65 -7.32
CA LEU A 396 11.94 15.63 -6.41
C LEU A 396 11.51 16.29 -5.09
N ALA A 397 11.19 15.50 -4.09
CA ALA A 397 10.72 15.98 -2.79
C ALA A 397 11.90 16.08 -1.80
N ILE A 398 12.26 17.30 -1.43
CA ILE A 398 13.31 17.55 -0.44
C ILE A 398 12.65 17.56 0.94
N CYS A 399 12.90 16.53 1.73
CA CYS A 399 12.23 16.30 3.00
C CYS A 399 13.09 16.74 4.17
N TYR A 400 12.51 17.51 5.11
CA TYR A 400 13.16 17.95 6.33
C TYR A 400 13.32 16.84 7.39
N LYS A 401 12.56 15.75 7.24
CA LYS A 401 12.57 14.57 8.12
C LYS A 401 12.75 13.29 7.31
N GLU A 402 13.56 12.35 7.80
CA GLU A 402 13.70 11.03 7.20
C GLU A 402 12.36 10.27 7.14
N LYS A 403 11.55 10.38 8.20
CA LYS A 403 10.22 9.77 8.26
C LYS A 403 9.32 10.26 7.12
N THR A 404 9.31 11.57 6.83
CA THR A 404 8.56 12.13 5.71
C THR A 404 9.06 11.59 4.36
N MET A 405 10.38 11.45 4.19
CA MET A 405 10.97 10.83 3.00
C MET A 405 10.44 9.39 2.82
N ARG A 406 10.43 8.58 3.90
CA ARG A 406 9.91 7.22 3.86
C ARG A 406 8.40 7.16 3.61
N HIS A 407 7.60 8.08 4.18
CA HIS A 407 6.17 8.16 3.90
C HIS A 407 5.85 8.44 2.42
N LEU A 408 6.75 9.06 1.68
CA LEU A 408 6.59 9.31 0.25
C LEU A 408 6.99 8.12 -0.63
N ALA A 409 7.54 7.05 -0.07
CA ALA A 409 7.97 5.86 -0.80
C ALA A 409 6.80 5.11 -1.50
N LEU A 410 5.54 5.35 -1.10
CA LEU A 410 4.34 4.84 -1.77
C LEU A 410 3.74 5.82 -2.81
N SER A 411 4.26 7.04 -2.93
CA SER A 411 3.68 8.05 -3.82
C SER A 411 4.22 7.93 -5.24
N TYR A 412 3.35 7.83 -6.24
CA TYR A 412 3.69 7.72 -7.65
C TYR A 412 4.64 8.85 -8.10
N GLY A 413 5.74 8.50 -8.76
CA GLY A 413 6.68 9.44 -9.36
C GLY A 413 7.45 10.31 -8.38
N VAL A 414 7.30 10.14 -7.05
CA VAL A 414 8.03 10.93 -6.07
C VAL A 414 9.38 10.28 -5.76
N GLU A 415 10.45 11.04 -5.98
CA GLU A 415 11.80 10.74 -5.51
C GLU A 415 12.10 11.63 -4.32
N ALA A 416 12.00 11.07 -3.11
CA ALA A 416 12.18 11.80 -1.87
C ALA A 416 13.65 11.73 -1.41
N ILE A 417 14.17 12.88 -0.98
CA ILE A 417 15.56 13.05 -0.52
C ILE A 417 15.51 13.74 0.84
N TYR A 418 16.19 13.16 1.81
CA TYR A 418 16.34 13.79 3.12
C TYR A 418 17.43 14.86 3.08
N MET A 419 17.07 16.04 3.57
CA MET A 419 18.01 17.11 3.92
C MET A 419 17.52 17.78 5.19
N PRO A 420 18.34 17.86 6.25
CA PRO A 420 17.94 18.53 7.50
C PRO A 420 17.67 20.01 7.24
N GLU A 421 16.70 20.57 7.96
CA GLU A 421 16.33 21.97 7.85
C GLU A 421 17.51 22.88 8.22
N LYS A 422 17.77 23.89 7.38
CA LYS A 422 18.71 24.96 7.66
C LYS A 422 17.92 26.27 7.82
N ALA A 423 18.41 27.16 8.68
CA ALA A 423 17.71 28.34 9.18
C ALA A 423 17.16 29.35 8.13
N ASN A 424 17.36 29.15 6.82
CA ASN A 424 16.89 30.02 5.75
C ASN A 424 16.34 29.20 4.58
N GLY A 425 15.03 29.26 4.32
CA GLY A 425 14.33 28.52 3.28
C GLY A 425 14.88 28.71 1.86
N GLN A 426 15.33 29.93 1.51
CA GLN A 426 15.92 30.19 0.20
C GLN A 426 17.31 29.55 0.05
N ALA A 427 18.13 29.61 1.11
CA ALA A 427 19.42 28.92 1.15
C ALA A 427 19.23 27.40 1.13
N TYR A 428 18.13 26.89 1.67
CA TYR A 428 17.78 25.48 1.63
C TYR A 428 17.51 25.00 0.18
N TYR A 429 16.73 25.77 -0.59
CA TYR A 429 16.47 25.46 -2.01
C TYR A 429 17.77 25.45 -2.84
N PHE A 430 18.66 26.44 -2.65
CA PHE A 430 19.94 26.44 -3.36
C PHE A 430 20.83 25.25 -2.97
N ALA A 431 20.87 24.88 -1.69
CA ALA A 431 21.61 23.71 -1.23
C ALA A 431 21.03 22.42 -1.83
N ALA A 432 19.69 22.35 -1.96
CA ALA A 432 19.03 21.22 -2.60
C ALA A 432 19.36 21.09 -4.09
N LEU A 433 19.35 22.21 -4.83
CA LEU A 433 19.76 22.22 -6.24
C LEU A 433 21.22 21.79 -6.41
N ARG A 434 22.12 22.30 -5.54
CA ARG A 434 23.53 21.90 -5.57
C ARG A 434 23.67 20.40 -5.34
N LYS A 435 23.02 19.86 -4.34
CA LYS A 435 23.01 18.42 -4.07
C LYS A 435 22.50 17.61 -5.27
N LEU A 436 21.42 18.04 -5.91
CA LEU A 436 20.85 17.35 -7.07
C LEU A 436 21.79 17.38 -8.29
N LEU A 437 22.59 18.44 -8.44
CA LEU A 437 23.66 18.52 -9.45
C LEU A 437 24.81 17.57 -9.10
N ASP A 438 25.30 17.61 -7.85
CA ASP A 438 26.41 16.78 -7.40
C ASP A 438 26.07 15.27 -7.49
N ASP A 439 24.81 14.92 -7.22
CA ASP A 439 24.28 13.56 -7.36
C ASP A 439 24.01 13.17 -8.84
N GLY A 440 24.19 14.06 -9.79
CA GLY A 440 23.96 13.83 -11.23
C GLY A 440 22.48 13.63 -11.60
N VAL A 441 21.56 14.06 -10.75
CA VAL A 441 20.09 14.00 -10.99
C VAL A 441 19.65 15.09 -11.93
N LEU A 442 20.22 16.29 -11.81
CA LEU A 442 19.99 17.46 -12.65
C LEU A 442 21.30 17.93 -13.28
N SER A 443 21.20 18.75 -14.33
CA SER A 443 22.27 19.54 -14.94
C SER A 443 21.96 21.03 -14.87
N GLU A 444 22.97 21.88 -15.01
CA GLU A 444 22.78 23.36 -15.01
C GLU A 444 21.85 23.84 -16.12
N SER A 445 21.80 23.13 -17.25
CA SER A 445 20.92 23.45 -18.38
C SER A 445 19.47 22.98 -18.21
N ASP A 446 19.17 22.20 -17.17
CA ASP A 446 17.82 21.71 -16.94
C ASP A 446 16.88 22.81 -16.46
N MET A 447 15.68 22.86 -17.03
CA MET A 447 14.58 23.67 -16.53
C MET A 447 13.80 22.87 -15.47
N VAL A 448 13.48 23.49 -14.34
CA VAL A 448 12.75 22.89 -13.23
C VAL A 448 11.59 23.78 -12.81
N ALA A 449 10.55 23.15 -12.26
CA ALA A 449 9.45 23.85 -11.59
C ALA A 449 9.59 23.66 -10.07
N TYR A 450 9.61 24.72 -9.30
CA TYR A 450 9.74 24.68 -7.85
C TYR A 450 8.45 25.13 -7.17
N LEU A 451 7.88 24.27 -6.31
CA LEU A 451 6.72 24.56 -5.48
C LEU A 451 7.11 24.61 -4.02
N SER A 452 6.80 25.70 -3.34
CA SER A 452 7.08 25.87 -1.91
C SER A 452 6.05 26.75 -1.21
N SER A 453 6.12 26.73 0.12
CA SER A 453 5.30 27.60 0.99
C SER A 453 5.86 29.00 1.19
N GLY A 454 7.06 29.33 0.70
CA GLY A 454 7.73 30.58 0.95
C GLY A 454 8.15 30.78 2.43
N LYS A 455 8.47 32.04 2.79
CA LYS A 455 9.11 32.35 4.08
C LYS A 455 8.23 32.22 5.32
N GLN A 456 6.92 32.13 5.20
CA GLN A 456 6.00 32.23 6.35
C GLN A 456 4.90 31.18 6.39
N GLY A 457 4.88 30.20 5.46
CA GLY A 457 3.69 29.41 5.27
C GLY A 457 3.81 27.94 5.64
N THR A 458 2.77 27.44 6.27
CA THR A 458 2.46 26.00 6.38
C THR A 458 1.82 25.43 5.11
N GLN A 459 1.48 26.32 4.14
CA GLN A 459 0.77 25.97 2.93
C GLN A 459 1.55 26.41 1.68
N THR A 460 1.59 25.58 0.63
CA THR A 460 2.19 25.93 -0.67
C THR A 460 1.57 27.20 -1.24
N SER A 461 2.40 28.19 -1.57
CA SER A 461 1.94 29.52 -1.94
C SER A 461 2.50 30.06 -3.26
N PHE A 462 3.53 29.42 -3.84
CA PHE A 462 4.08 29.85 -5.12
C PHE A 462 4.60 28.69 -5.97
N LEU A 463 4.65 28.95 -7.27
CA LEU A 463 5.27 28.12 -8.30
C LEU A 463 6.27 28.99 -9.06
N GLU A 464 7.51 28.55 -9.13
CA GLU A 464 8.60 29.19 -9.86
C GLU A 464 9.14 28.22 -10.92
N ILE A 465 9.42 28.72 -12.15
CA ILE A 465 9.97 27.92 -13.23
C ILE A 465 11.23 28.61 -13.75
N ASN A 466 12.37 27.93 -13.61
CA ASN A 466 13.68 28.48 -13.98
C ASN A 466 14.64 27.42 -14.50
N VAL A 467 15.72 27.87 -15.13
CA VAL A 467 16.88 27.04 -15.45
C VAL A 467 17.76 26.94 -14.20
N VAL A 468 18.23 25.74 -13.88
CA VAL A 468 19.01 25.47 -12.65
C VAL A 468 20.26 26.35 -12.53
N GLY A 469 21.01 26.52 -13.63
CA GLY A 469 22.21 27.35 -13.66
C GLY A 469 21.93 28.82 -13.34
N ASP A 470 20.81 29.38 -13.84
CA ASP A 470 20.44 30.78 -13.60
C ASP A 470 20.08 31.00 -12.13
N VAL A 471 19.37 30.05 -11.52
CA VAL A 471 19.04 30.10 -10.08
C VAL A 471 20.29 30.08 -9.23
N LEU A 472 21.25 29.21 -9.54
CA LEU A 472 22.49 29.10 -8.76
C LEU A 472 23.42 30.29 -8.96
N LYS A 473 23.48 30.86 -10.17
CA LYS A 473 24.23 32.10 -10.44
C LYS A 473 23.65 33.26 -9.63
N TYR A 474 22.33 33.43 -9.65
CA TYR A 474 21.66 34.44 -8.84
C TYR A 474 21.96 34.25 -7.33
N ALA A 475 21.97 33.01 -6.86
CA ALA A 475 22.30 32.71 -5.46
C ALA A 475 23.72 33.12 -5.09
N MET A 476 24.70 32.87 -5.97
CA MET A 476 26.10 33.27 -5.75
C MET A 476 26.29 34.78 -5.78
N ASP A 477 25.65 35.46 -6.72
CA ASP A 477 25.85 36.90 -6.95
C ASP A 477 25.12 37.77 -5.89
N TYR A 478 23.94 37.36 -5.45
CA TYR A 478 23.06 38.25 -4.68
C TYR A 478 22.66 37.73 -3.29
N VAL A 479 22.71 36.44 -3.04
CA VAL A 479 22.20 35.86 -1.78
C VAL A 479 23.33 35.47 -0.82
N LEU A 480 24.38 34.81 -1.31
CA LEU A 480 25.49 34.33 -0.49
C LEU A 480 26.47 35.42 -0.05
N PRO A 481 26.81 36.44 -0.86
CA PRO A 481 27.70 37.52 -0.43
C PRO A 481 27.15 38.37 0.72
N ASN A 482 25.82 38.47 0.85
CA ASN A 482 25.18 39.26 1.90
C ASN A 482 25.07 38.55 3.27
N ARG A 483 25.50 37.29 3.37
CA ARG A 483 25.44 36.53 4.63
C ARG A 483 26.37 37.02 5.72
N ASN A 484 27.48 37.63 5.38
CA ASN A 484 28.45 38.20 6.36
C ASN A 484 27.99 39.50 6.98
N ARG A 485 26.83 40.06 6.63
CA ARG A 485 26.29 41.28 7.22
C ARG A 485 25.20 41.03 8.31
N TYR A 486 24.79 39.74 8.52
CA TYR A 486 23.70 39.41 9.44
C TYR A 486 23.99 38.17 10.32
N LEU A 487 25.29 37.86 10.54
CA LEU A 487 25.75 36.94 11.60
C LEU A 487 26.27 37.73 12.76
#